data_45e26cd32f63230326556465cdef1fad
#
_entry.id   45e26cd32f63230326556465cdef1fad
#
_cell.length_a   1.000
_cell.length_b   1.000
_cell.length_c   1.000
_cell.angle_alpha   90.00
_cell.angle_beta   90.00
_cell.angle_gamma   90.00
#
_symmetry.space_group_name_H-M   'P 1'
#
loop_
_entity.id
_entity.type
_entity.pdbx_description
1 polymer ?
#
loop_
_entity_poly.entity_id
_entity_poly.type
_entity_poly.pdbx_seq_one_letter_code
_entity_poly.pdbx_strand_id
1 'polypeptide(L)'
;MKTSVLRAFGAAIILGTAISACAGPAEPQASAPPSSAPPASESLKTGSTPPATTPAATPTPAAKAYTSTELAGILQQLEDSEGRKLSVLAGSDLTDILDQTRALIAAIEVSPAECKELAVSSTVPQMGNAAMALGQSTDPATGAATAVSLTSGLDEAALAGVANQPVQLGQCANMTMKASGVDVAVSITPMDGVGGMSNTVAYRTDTQLPDGRVQSMITALAVERGVLLSAVASGGESEADAAWRAGALLDTAAALVE
;
A
#
# COMPACT_ATOMS: atom_id res chain seq x y z
N MET A 1 21.09 -34.55 25.21
CA MET A 1 19.75 -35.06 24.86
C MET A 1 19.00 -33.79 24.40
N LYS A 2 19.13 -33.49 23.15
CA LYS A 2 18.29 -33.79 21.97
C LYS A 2 16.90 -33.18 22.06
N THR A 3 16.75 -32.21 21.14
CA THR A 3 15.55 -31.81 20.37
C THR A 3 14.57 -30.95 21.11
N SER A 4 14.37 -29.71 20.70
CA SER A 4 13.63 -29.29 19.49
C SER A 4 13.71 -27.80 19.35
N VAL A 5 14.54 -27.33 18.49
CA VAL A 5 14.49 -25.97 17.95
C VAL A 5 13.96 -26.13 16.52
N LEU A 6 12.69 -25.94 16.30
CA LEU A 6 12.08 -25.67 14.97
C LEU A 6 10.56 -25.51 15.11
N ARG A 7 10.10 -24.35 15.56
CA ARG A 7 8.72 -23.89 15.34
C ARG A 7 8.64 -22.37 15.55
N ALA A 8 9.22 -21.63 14.66
CA ALA A 8 9.00 -20.19 14.61
C ALA A 8 9.32 -19.66 13.20
N PHE A 9 8.50 -20.00 12.25
CA PHE A 9 8.35 -19.27 11.00
C PHE A 9 7.00 -19.67 10.41
N GLY A 10 5.96 -19.07 10.93
CA GLY A 10 4.58 -19.28 10.51
C GLY A 10 3.86 -17.99 10.17
N ALA A 11 4.55 -17.07 9.53
CA ALA A 11 3.91 -16.03 8.75
C ALA A 11 4.33 -16.30 7.31
N ALA A 12 3.98 -17.48 6.82
CA ALA A 12 4.22 -17.86 5.46
C ALA A 12 3.19 -17.16 4.58
N ILE A 13 3.66 -16.23 3.81
CA ILE A 13 3.25 -16.09 2.43
C ILE A 13 3.34 -17.48 1.80
N ILE A 14 2.22 -18.19 1.74
CA ILE A 14 2.12 -19.43 0.98
C ILE A 14 1.93 -19.03 -0.47
N LEU A 15 3.03 -18.84 -1.19
CA LEU A 15 3.07 -18.92 -2.63
C LEU A 15 4.37 -19.59 -3.04
N GLY A 16 4.29 -20.86 -3.22
CA GLY A 16 5.35 -21.67 -3.80
C GLY A 16 4.81 -22.97 -4.32
N THR A 17 4.56 -23.06 -5.60
CA THR A 17 5.04 -24.15 -6.46
C THR A 17 4.66 -23.86 -7.92
N ALA A 18 5.64 -23.91 -8.77
CA ALA A 18 5.58 -23.80 -10.20
C ALA A 18 4.79 -24.95 -10.85
N ILE A 19 4.01 -24.64 -11.89
CA ILE A 19 3.77 -25.56 -13.00
C ILE A 19 3.78 -24.77 -14.31
N SER A 20 4.71 -25.17 -15.18
CA SER A 20 4.77 -24.81 -16.58
C SER A 20 3.62 -25.48 -17.36
N ALA A 21 3.01 -24.76 -18.31
CA ALA A 21 2.65 -25.32 -19.63
C ALA A 21 2.02 -24.27 -20.56
N CYS A 22 2.72 -24.00 -21.65
CA CYS A 22 2.35 -23.91 -23.07
C CYS A 22 1.06 -23.22 -23.53
N ALA A 23 1.30 -22.09 -24.18
CA ALA A 23 1.10 -21.81 -25.62
C ALA A 23 -0.31 -21.86 -26.23
N GLY A 24 -0.64 -20.77 -26.91
CA GLY A 24 -1.45 -20.74 -28.12
C GLY A 24 -2.06 -19.35 -28.39
N PRO A 25 -1.77 -18.76 -29.56
CA PRO A 25 -2.20 -17.40 -29.88
C PRO A 25 -3.54 -17.40 -30.64
N ALA A 26 -4.31 -16.35 -30.46
CA ALA A 26 -5.33 -15.97 -31.42
C ALA A 26 -5.42 -14.45 -31.54
N GLU A 27 -5.26 -14.00 -32.75
CA GLU A 27 -5.16 -12.65 -33.29
C GLU A 27 -6.56 -12.01 -33.53
N PRO A 28 -6.62 -10.78 -34.05
CA PRO A 28 -7.52 -9.72 -33.57
C PRO A 28 -8.68 -9.46 -34.53
N GLN A 29 -9.70 -8.77 -34.08
CA GLN A 29 -10.62 -8.09 -35.00
C GLN A 29 -10.81 -6.63 -34.61
N ALA A 30 -10.34 -5.82 -35.53
CA ALA A 30 -10.60 -4.40 -35.62
C ALA A 30 -12.02 -4.11 -36.09
N SER A 31 -12.65 -3.10 -35.59
CA SER A 31 -13.67 -2.33 -36.28
C SER A 31 -13.69 -0.90 -35.82
N ALA A 32 -13.38 -0.01 -36.74
CA ALA A 32 -13.38 1.44 -36.60
C ALA A 32 -14.67 2.08 -37.11
N PRO A 33 -14.87 3.41 -37.14
CA PRO A 33 -15.97 4.15 -36.55
C PRO A 33 -16.99 4.68 -37.55
N PRO A 34 -17.91 5.57 -37.18
CA PRO A 34 -17.99 6.78 -37.96
C PRO A 34 -18.03 8.11 -37.20
N SER A 35 -17.34 8.99 -37.79
CA SER A 35 -17.30 10.45 -37.78
C SER A 35 -18.68 11.13 -37.79
N SER A 36 -18.81 12.22 -37.03
CA SER A 36 -19.66 13.35 -37.42
C SER A 36 -19.13 14.63 -36.78
N ALA A 37 -18.78 15.55 -37.61
CA ALA A 37 -18.31 16.91 -37.34
C ALA A 37 -19.47 17.94 -37.28
N PRO A 38 -19.21 19.22 -37.04
CA PRO A 38 -19.93 20.13 -36.13
C PRO A 38 -20.90 21.09 -36.82
N PRO A 39 -21.51 22.00 -36.11
CA PRO A 39 -21.57 23.36 -36.67
C PRO A 39 -21.02 24.45 -35.75
N ALA A 40 -20.64 25.48 -36.44
CA ALA A 40 -19.89 26.65 -36.10
C ALA A 40 -20.69 27.72 -35.39
N SER A 41 -19.92 28.62 -34.77
CA SER A 41 -20.08 30.07 -34.65
C SER A 41 -21.14 30.61 -33.72
N GLU A 42 -20.66 31.35 -32.71
CA GLU A 42 -20.92 32.80 -32.67
C GLU A 42 -19.90 33.54 -31.79
N SER A 43 -19.29 34.53 -32.40
CA SER A 43 -18.46 35.55 -31.79
C SER A 43 -19.31 36.44 -30.91
N LEU A 44 -18.93 36.63 -29.65
CA LEU A 44 -19.28 37.80 -28.88
C LEU A 44 -18.02 38.49 -28.34
N LYS A 45 -17.90 39.71 -28.80
CA LYS A 45 -16.89 40.67 -28.46
C LYS A 45 -16.97 41.15 -27.02
N THR A 46 -15.79 41.40 -26.45
CA THR A 46 -15.48 42.62 -25.70
C THR A 46 -15.53 42.56 -24.19
N GLY A 47 -14.42 42.87 -23.62
CA GLY A 47 -14.22 43.29 -22.25
C GLY A 47 -12.80 43.05 -21.82
N SER A 48 -11.85 43.91 -22.31
CA SER A 48 -10.50 43.95 -21.73
C SER A 48 -10.59 44.52 -20.33
N THR A 49 -10.66 43.60 -19.34
CA THR A 49 -10.33 43.94 -17.96
C THR A 49 -8.82 43.75 -17.79
N PRO A 50 -8.10 44.71 -17.17
CA PRO A 50 -6.67 44.53 -16.91
C PRO A 50 -6.44 43.24 -16.09
N PRO A 51 -5.40 42.47 -16.36
CA PRO A 51 -5.12 41.31 -15.56
C PRO A 51 -4.82 41.74 -14.12
N ALA A 52 -5.63 41.26 -13.20
CA ALA A 52 -5.31 41.33 -11.78
C ALA A 52 -4.00 40.57 -11.56
N THR A 53 -2.99 41.27 -11.07
CA THR A 53 -1.70 40.68 -10.69
C THR A 53 -1.97 39.69 -9.55
N THR A 54 -2.09 38.44 -9.89
CA THR A 54 -2.13 37.34 -8.89
C THR A 54 -0.82 37.39 -8.11
N PRO A 55 -0.84 37.49 -6.76
CA PRO A 55 0.38 37.39 -5.97
C PRO A 55 1.07 36.07 -6.33
N ALA A 56 2.35 36.15 -6.65
CA ALA A 56 3.15 34.94 -6.86
C ALA A 56 3.08 34.11 -5.59
N ALA A 57 2.60 32.87 -5.71
CA ALA A 57 2.60 31.92 -4.60
C ALA A 57 4.04 31.77 -4.09
N THR A 58 4.25 31.99 -2.81
CA THR A 58 5.53 31.74 -2.16
C THR A 58 5.87 30.25 -2.39
N PRO A 59 7.06 29.92 -2.94
CA PRO A 59 7.40 28.54 -3.18
C PRO A 59 7.36 27.78 -1.84
N THR A 60 6.54 26.74 -1.77
CA THR A 60 6.52 25.80 -0.66
C THR A 60 7.92 25.17 -0.59
N PRO A 61 8.58 25.12 0.58
CA PRO A 61 9.86 24.45 0.72
C PRO A 61 9.75 23.03 0.16
N ALA A 62 10.71 22.62 -0.65
CA ALA A 62 10.77 21.25 -1.14
C ALA A 62 10.85 20.29 0.06
N ALA A 63 10.03 19.24 0.06
CA ALA A 63 10.07 18.23 1.09
C ALA A 63 11.47 17.58 1.13
N LYS A 64 11.97 17.30 2.33
CA LYS A 64 13.26 16.63 2.53
C LYS A 64 13.20 15.22 1.92
N ALA A 65 14.16 14.91 1.06
CA ALA A 65 14.34 13.55 0.56
C ALA A 65 15.23 12.77 1.53
N TYR A 66 14.72 11.67 2.06
CA TYR A 66 15.44 10.77 2.94
C TYR A 66 16.08 9.64 2.16
N THR A 67 17.25 9.18 2.57
CA THR A 67 17.85 7.94 2.13
C THR A 67 17.27 6.73 2.88
N SER A 68 17.41 5.52 2.32
CA SER A 68 16.97 4.29 3.01
C SER A 68 17.65 4.11 4.38
N THR A 69 18.88 4.56 4.56
CA THR A 69 19.60 4.50 5.83
C THR A 69 19.01 5.48 6.87
N GLU A 70 18.64 6.69 6.46
CA GLU A 70 17.97 7.65 7.35
C GLU A 70 16.59 7.15 7.77
N LEU A 71 15.81 6.61 6.84
CA LEU A 71 14.51 6.00 7.13
C LEU A 71 14.64 4.80 8.09
N ALA A 72 15.65 3.96 7.89
CA ALA A 72 15.96 2.86 8.81
C ALA A 72 16.32 3.37 10.20
N GLY A 73 17.07 4.47 10.29
CA GLY A 73 17.42 5.14 11.56
C GLY A 73 16.18 5.67 12.31
N ILE A 74 15.16 6.12 11.58
CA ILE A 74 13.86 6.49 12.17
C ILE A 74 13.18 5.24 12.73
N LEU A 75 13.06 4.18 11.93
CA LEU A 75 12.38 2.95 12.33
C LEU A 75 13.04 2.24 13.52
N GLN A 76 14.36 2.34 13.67
CA GLN A 76 15.10 1.78 14.82
C GLN A 76 14.76 2.45 16.16
N GLN A 77 14.21 3.67 16.13
CA GLN A 77 13.76 4.38 17.33
C GLN A 77 12.39 3.93 17.80
N LEU A 78 11.61 3.29 16.89
CA LEU A 78 10.25 2.85 17.18
C LEU A 78 10.24 1.57 18.03
N GLU A 79 9.18 1.46 18.79
CA GLU A 79 8.80 0.25 19.54
C GLU A 79 7.34 -0.07 19.21
N ASP A 80 7.00 -1.35 19.27
CA ASP A 80 5.62 -1.76 19.17
C ASP A 80 4.85 -1.47 20.48
N SER A 81 3.57 -1.82 20.51
CA SER A 81 2.70 -1.60 21.65
C SER A 81 3.16 -2.25 22.97
N GLU A 82 4.04 -3.23 22.88
CA GLU A 82 4.59 -3.96 24.02
C GLU A 82 6.03 -3.50 24.36
N GLY A 83 6.50 -2.41 23.74
CA GLY A 83 7.85 -1.88 23.96
C GLY A 83 8.97 -2.69 23.30
N ARG A 84 8.66 -3.57 22.33
CA ARG A 84 9.66 -4.32 21.59
C ARG A 84 10.17 -3.51 20.40
N LYS A 85 11.49 -3.51 20.23
CA LYS A 85 12.12 -2.88 19.05
C LYS A 85 11.71 -3.59 17.77
N LEU A 86 11.55 -2.81 16.70
CA LEU A 86 11.26 -3.34 15.39
C LEU A 86 12.52 -4.00 14.77
N SER A 87 12.33 -5.10 14.08
CA SER A 87 13.32 -5.65 13.15
C SER A 87 13.26 -4.83 11.87
N VAL A 88 14.35 -4.15 11.51
CA VAL A 88 14.38 -3.18 10.41
C VAL A 88 15.10 -3.75 9.20
N LEU A 89 14.48 -3.61 8.03
CA LEU A 89 15.02 -3.92 6.69
C LEU A 89 15.07 -2.65 5.86
N ALA A 90 16.14 -2.44 5.10
CA ALA A 90 16.29 -1.29 4.21
C ALA A 90 17.32 -1.60 3.11
N GLY A 91 17.37 -0.73 2.09
CA GLY A 91 18.35 -0.86 1.02
C GLY A 91 18.14 -2.11 0.16
N SER A 92 19.25 -2.77 -0.22
CA SER A 92 19.23 -3.93 -1.13
C SER A 92 18.39 -5.10 -0.60
N ASP A 93 18.51 -5.41 0.69
CA ASP A 93 17.80 -6.56 1.30
C ASP A 93 16.28 -6.40 1.18
N LEU A 94 15.78 -5.17 1.35
CA LEU A 94 14.36 -4.87 1.16
C LEU A 94 13.98 -4.88 -0.31
N THR A 95 14.81 -4.32 -1.19
CA THR A 95 14.55 -4.27 -2.63
C THR A 95 14.39 -5.67 -3.22
N ASP A 96 15.29 -6.59 -2.90
CA ASP A 96 15.24 -7.97 -3.39
C ASP A 96 13.94 -8.69 -2.97
N ILE A 97 13.51 -8.50 -1.72
CA ILE A 97 12.25 -9.05 -1.20
C ILE A 97 11.05 -8.45 -1.94
N LEU A 98 11.04 -7.13 -2.15
CA LEU A 98 9.95 -6.45 -2.84
C LEU A 98 9.85 -6.86 -4.31
N ASP A 99 10.97 -7.03 -5.00
CA ASP A 99 10.99 -7.47 -6.40
C ASP A 99 10.50 -8.91 -6.55
N GLN A 100 10.90 -9.79 -5.66
CA GLN A 100 10.38 -11.15 -5.60
C GLN A 100 8.87 -11.16 -5.32
N THR A 101 8.42 -10.37 -4.36
CA THR A 101 7.00 -10.26 -4.00
C THR A 101 6.20 -9.70 -5.17
N ARG A 102 6.71 -8.67 -5.85
CA ARG A 102 6.06 -8.07 -7.03
C ARG A 102 5.90 -9.09 -8.16
N ALA A 103 6.92 -9.89 -8.42
CA ALA A 103 6.85 -10.94 -9.43
C ALA A 103 5.77 -11.99 -9.10
N LEU A 104 5.64 -12.37 -7.83
CA LEU A 104 4.59 -13.29 -7.38
C LEU A 104 3.19 -12.69 -7.55
N ILE A 105 3.00 -11.43 -7.12
CA ILE A 105 1.69 -10.76 -7.20
C ILE A 105 1.29 -10.48 -8.67
N ALA A 106 2.25 -10.19 -9.55
CA ALA A 106 1.97 -9.97 -10.97
C ALA A 106 1.35 -11.20 -11.64
N ALA A 107 1.65 -12.40 -11.14
CA ALA A 107 1.11 -13.68 -11.62
C ALA A 107 -0.30 -13.99 -11.09
N ILE A 108 -0.82 -13.19 -10.13
CA ILE A 108 -2.16 -13.39 -9.58
C ILE A 108 -3.21 -12.82 -10.54
N GLU A 109 -4.25 -13.61 -10.83
CA GLU A 109 -5.44 -13.11 -11.48
C GLU A 109 -6.36 -12.46 -10.45
N VAL A 110 -6.89 -11.29 -10.76
CA VAL A 110 -7.80 -10.54 -9.88
C VAL A 110 -9.11 -10.30 -10.63
N SER A 111 -10.22 -10.53 -9.98
CA SER A 111 -11.56 -10.27 -10.50
C SER A 111 -12.35 -9.42 -9.49
N PRO A 112 -12.93 -8.29 -9.90
CA PRO A 112 -12.88 -7.72 -11.25
C PRO A 112 -11.49 -7.24 -11.66
N ALA A 113 -11.19 -7.24 -12.96
CA ALA A 113 -9.82 -6.98 -13.47
C ALA A 113 -9.30 -5.58 -13.18
N GLU A 114 -10.17 -4.59 -13.08
CA GLU A 114 -9.86 -3.20 -12.71
C GLU A 114 -9.29 -3.07 -11.29
N CYS A 115 -9.54 -4.06 -10.43
CA CYS A 115 -9.02 -4.07 -9.06
C CYS A 115 -7.59 -4.62 -8.96
N LYS A 116 -7.02 -5.11 -10.05
CA LYS A 116 -5.67 -5.69 -10.04
C LYS A 116 -4.61 -4.67 -9.65
N GLU A 117 -4.71 -3.46 -10.15
CA GLU A 117 -3.75 -2.40 -9.83
C GLU A 117 -3.78 -2.04 -8.34
N LEU A 118 -4.97 -1.92 -7.75
CA LEU A 118 -5.13 -1.69 -6.33
C LEU A 118 -4.55 -2.86 -5.51
N ALA A 119 -4.84 -4.10 -5.87
CA ALA A 119 -4.33 -5.28 -5.18
C ALA A 119 -2.80 -5.35 -5.21
N VAL A 120 -2.17 -4.96 -6.32
CA VAL A 120 -0.71 -4.92 -6.47
C VAL A 120 -0.11 -3.76 -5.68
N SER A 121 -0.62 -2.54 -5.86
CA SER A 121 -0.06 -1.32 -5.27
C SER A 121 -0.22 -1.26 -3.75
N SER A 122 -1.31 -1.83 -3.22
CA SER A 122 -1.52 -1.93 -1.77
C SER A 122 -0.53 -2.88 -1.07
N THR A 123 0.06 -3.81 -1.81
CA THR A 123 1.01 -4.79 -1.26
C THR A 123 2.46 -4.38 -1.51
N VAL A 124 2.76 -3.87 -2.69
CA VAL A 124 4.12 -3.45 -3.07
C VAL A 124 4.06 -2.12 -3.82
N PRO A 125 4.37 -1.01 -3.15
CA PRO A 125 4.40 0.30 -3.79
C PRO A 125 5.35 0.31 -5.00
N GLN A 126 5.01 1.09 -6.03
CA GLN A 126 5.90 1.36 -7.14
C GLN A 126 7.04 2.25 -6.65
N MET A 127 8.21 1.67 -6.43
CA MET A 127 9.33 2.38 -5.78
C MET A 127 10.06 3.33 -6.72
N GLY A 128 10.14 3.04 -8.02
CA GLY A 128 11.00 3.83 -8.91
C GLY A 128 12.40 4.02 -8.30
N ASN A 129 12.78 5.28 -8.08
CA ASN A 129 14.01 5.66 -7.37
C ASN A 129 13.76 6.04 -5.89
N ALA A 130 12.57 5.76 -5.36
CA ALA A 130 12.24 6.10 -3.97
C ALA A 130 13.06 5.27 -2.97
N ALA A 131 13.44 5.90 -1.88
CA ALA A 131 14.08 5.23 -0.75
C ALA A 131 12.99 4.66 0.17
N MET A 132 13.21 3.45 0.68
CA MET A 132 12.27 2.80 1.60
C MET A 132 13.01 2.08 2.73
N ALA A 133 12.34 2.02 3.89
CA ALA A 133 12.69 1.14 4.99
C ALA A 133 11.41 0.52 5.56
N LEU A 134 11.52 -0.69 6.08
CA LEU A 134 10.45 -1.48 6.70
C LEU A 134 10.89 -1.91 8.10
N GLY A 135 10.05 -1.67 9.10
CA GLY A 135 10.22 -2.19 10.45
C GLY A 135 9.07 -3.15 10.78
N GLN A 136 9.35 -4.24 11.42
CA GLN A 136 8.33 -5.23 11.80
C GLN A 136 8.56 -5.80 13.20
N SER A 137 7.46 -6.16 13.85
CA SER A 137 7.45 -6.85 15.13
C SER A 137 6.39 -7.94 15.13
N THR A 138 6.64 -9.01 15.86
CA THR A 138 5.67 -10.10 16.06
C THR A 138 5.68 -10.49 17.54
N ASP A 139 4.51 -10.56 18.12
CA ASP A 139 4.34 -11.11 19.47
C ASP A 139 4.28 -12.64 19.40
N PRO A 140 5.25 -13.34 19.98
CA PRO A 140 5.26 -14.80 19.94
C PRO A 140 4.15 -15.45 20.79
N ALA A 141 3.55 -14.73 21.73
CA ALA A 141 2.52 -15.24 22.61
C ALA A 141 1.13 -15.23 21.94
N THR A 142 0.81 -14.16 21.24
CA THR A 142 -0.51 -13.97 20.62
C THR A 142 -0.48 -14.18 19.10
N GLY A 143 0.69 -14.14 18.47
CA GLY A 143 0.85 -14.14 17.02
C GLY A 143 0.47 -12.77 16.39
N ALA A 144 0.25 -11.74 17.21
CA ALA A 144 0.02 -10.39 16.73
C ALA A 144 1.25 -9.88 15.97
N ALA A 145 1.04 -9.41 14.75
CA ALA A 145 2.09 -8.84 13.93
C ALA A 145 1.79 -7.38 13.62
N THR A 146 2.83 -6.56 13.63
CA THR A 146 2.74 -5.14 13.28
C THR A 146 3.95 -4.78 12.42
N ALA A 147 3.72 -4.02 11.36
CA ALA A 147 4.78 -3.52 10.49
C ALA A 147 4.54 -2.06 10.15
N VAL A 148 5.61 -1.32 9.91
CA VAL A 148 5.55 0.06 9.41
C VAL A 148 6.60 0.24 8.33
N SER A 149 6.21 0.89 7.26
CA SER A 149 7.13 1.29 6.19
C SER A 149 7.13 2.81 6.01
N LEU A 150 8.31 3.33 5.70
CA LEU A 150 8.54 4.72 5.33
C LEU A 150 9.09 4.75 3.91
N THR A 151 8.47 5.56 3.04
CA THR A 151 8.91 5.71 1.64
C THR A 151 9.09 7.20 1.32
N SER A 152 10.26 7.58 0.87
CA SER A 152 10.63 8.95 0.51
C SER A 152 11.10 9.03 -0.94
N GLY A 153 10.91 10.18 -1.58
CA GLY A 153 11.30 10.40 -2.97
C GLY A 153 10.25 9.92 -3.98
N LEU A 154 9.01 9.69 -3.53
CA LEU A 154 7.87 9.50 -4.42
C LEU A 154 7.52 10.83 -5.09
N ASP A 155 7.04 10.76 -6.33
CA ASP A 155 6.55 11.95 -7.01
C ASP A 155 5.20 12.43 -6.44
N GLU A 156 4.83 13.66 -6.77
CA GLU A 156 3.61 14.28 -6.28
C GLU A 156 2.35 13.50 -6.70
N ALA A 157 2.36 12.89 -7.87
CA ALA A 157 1.22 12.11 -8.36
C ALA A 157 1.02 10.84 -7.54
N ALA A 158 2.11 10.15 -7.18
CA ALA A 158 2.06 8.98 -6.31
C ALA A 158 1.58 9.34 -4.90
N LEU A 159 2.06 10.44 -4.33
CA LEU A 159 1.60 10.93 -3.02
C LEU A 159 0.14 11.36 -3.04
N ALA A 160 -0.31 12.06 -4.10
CA ALA A 160 -1.71 12.43 -4.29
C ALA A 160 -2.61 11.19 -4.48
N GLY A 161 -2.08 10.10 -5.04
CA GLY A 161 -2.75 8.82 -5.18
C GLY A 161 -3.24 8.26 -3.84
N VAL A 162 -2.50 8.48 -2.76
CA VAL A 162 -2.90 8.04 -1.41
C VAL A 162 -4.19 8.72 -0.97
N ALA A 163 -4.34 10.02 -1.22
CA ALA A 163 -5.57 10.75 -0.89
C ALA A 163 -6.80 10.26 -1.70
N ASN A 164 -6.57 9.73 -2.91
CA ASN A 164 -7.62 9.19 -3.78
C ASN A 164 -7.94 7.70 -3.51
N GLN A 165 -7.16 7.05 -2.67
CA GLN A 165 -7.30 5.62 -2.37
C GLN A 165 -8.69 5.24 -1.82
N PRO A 166 -9.39 6.05 -0.98
CA PRO A 166 -10.74 5.70 -0.52
C PRO A 166 -11.74 5.46 -1.65
N VAL A 167 -11.63 6.19 -2.77
CA VAL A 167 -12.50 5.99 -3.94
C VAL A 167 -12.22 4.64 -4.60
N GLN A 168 -10.95 4.29 -4.77
CA GLN A 168 -10.53 3.01 -5.35
C GLN A 168 -10.91 1.83 -4.44
N LEU A 169 -10.73 1.98 -3.13
CA LEU A 169 -11.14 0.98 -2.13
C LEU A 169 -12.65 0.71 -2.21
N GLY A 170 -13.48 1.75 -2.36
CA GLY A 170 -14.93 1.61 -2.51
C GLY A 170 -15.34 0.85 -3.79
N GLN A 171 -14.62 1.04 -4.88
CA GLN A 171 -14.87 0.32 -6.15
C GLN A 171 -14.44 -1.14 -6.07
N CYS A 172 -13.40 -1.45 -5.30
CA CYS A 172 -12.81 -2.79 -5.15
C CYS A 172 -13.08 -3.40 -3.76
N ALA A 173 -14.19 -3.03 -3.14
CA ALA A 173 -14.55 -3.51 -1.80
C ALA A 173 -14.64 -5.05 -1.70
N ASN A 174 -14.94 -5.73 -2.81
CA ASN A 174 -14.95 -7.18 -2.87
C ASN A 174 -14.26 -7.63 -4.16
N MET A 175 -13.28 -8.51 -4.03
CA MET A 175 -12.57 -9.09 -5.16
C MET A 175 -12.25 -10.56 -4.93
N THR A 176 -12.01 -11.27 -6.01
CA THR A 176 -11.47 -12.64 -5.95
C THR A 176 -10.06 -12.62 -6.52
N MET A 177 -9.13 -13.18 -5.79
CA MET A 177 -7.75 -13.37 -6.23
C MET A 177 -7.54 -14.84 -6.53
N LYS A 178 -6.98 -15.16 -7.71
CA LYS A 178 -6.67 -16.53 -8.09
C LYS A 178 -5.16 -16.72 -8.16
N ALA A 179 -4.66 -17.57 -7.31
CA ALA A 179 -3.24 -17.93 -7.24
C ALA A 179 -3.10 -19.44 -7.30
N SER A 180 -2.27 -19.95 -8.24
CA SER A 180 -2.02 -21.39 -8.41
C SER A 180 -3.29 -22.24 -8.54
N GLY A 181 -4.34 -21.68 -9.17
CA GLY A 181 -5.62 -22.37 -9.38
C GLY A 181 -6.57 -22.36 -8.18
N VAL A 182 -6.21 -21.68 -7.09
CA VAL A 182 -7.05 -21.51 -5.90
C VAL A 182 -7.66 -20.13 -5.90
N ASP A 183 -8.97 -20.04 -5.76
CA ASP A 183 -9.69 -18.80 -5.63
C ASP A 183 -9.74 -18.37 -4.14
N VAL A 184 -9.39 -17.13 -3.87
CA VAL A 184 -9.39 -16.51 -2.55
C VAL A 184 -10.25 -15.27 -2.59
N ALA A 185 -11.30 -15.22 -1.79
CA ALA A 185 -12.14 -14.03 -1.67
C ALA A 185 -11.45 -13.01 -0.75
N VAL A 186 -11.42 -11.77 -1.20
CA VAL A 186 -10.85 -10.64 -0.45
C VAL A 186 -11.92 -9.56 -0.36
N SER A 187 -12.18 -9.08 0.85
CA SER A 187 -13.03 -7.91 1.08
C SER A 187 -12.24 -6.81 1.75
N ILE A 188 -12.52 -5.57 1.34
CA ILE A 188 -11.88 -4.36 1.87
C ILE A 188 -12.98 -3.49 2.48
N THR A 189 -12.79 -3.10 3.73
CA THR A 189 -13.70 -2.23 4.46
C THR A 189 -12.96 -0.99 4.92
N PRO A 190 -13.33 0.22 4.46
CA PRO A 190 -12.78 1.46 4.98
C PRO A 190 -12.98 1.57 6.49
N MET A 191 -12.04 2.19 7.17
CA MET A 191 -12.06 2.42 8.61
C MET A 191 -11.80 3.88 8.91
N ASP A 192 -12.54 4.44 9.87
CA ASP A 192 -12.33 5.78 10.38
C ASP A 192 -11.66 5.74 11.75
N GLY A 193 -10.96 6.81 12.12
CA GLY A 193 -10.40 6.97 13.46
C GLY A 193 -9.21 6.07 13.77
N VAL A 194 -8.50 5.58 12.77
CA VAL A 194 -7.25 4.85 12.94
C VAL A 194 -6.10 5.84 12.94
N GLY A 195 -5.40 5.98 14.07
CA GLY A 195 -4.37 7.00 14.27
C GLY A 195 -4.95 8.39 14.58
N GLY A 196 -4.06 9.34 14.88
CA GLY A 196 -4.39 10.71 15.25
C GLY A 196 -4.23 11.73 14.12
N MET A 197 -3.64 11.36 12.99
CA MET A 197 -3.44 12.26 11.86
C MET A 197 -4.73 12.42 11.06
N SER A 198 -5.08 13.66 10.71
CA SER A 198 -6.33 13.99 9.99
C SER A 198 -6.39 13.51 8.54
N ASN A 199 -5.23 13.18 7.96
CA ASN A 199 -5.08 12.69 6.57
C ASN A 199 -4.84 11.18 6.49
N THR A 200 -5.10 10.44 7.56
CA THR A 200 -4.97 8.98 7.57
C THR A 200 -6.05 8.34 6.70
N VAL A 201 -5.63 7.49 5.78
CA VAL A 201 -6.49 6.56 5.06
C VAL A 201 -6.31 5.19 5.67
N ALA A 202 -7.39 4.61 6.21
CA ALA A 202 -7.31 3.29 6.82
C ALA A 202 -8.39 2.35 6.30
N TYR A 203 -8.06 1.07 6.26
CA TYR A 203 -8.98 0.02 5.83
C TYR A 203 -8.60 -1.33 6.42
N ARG A 204 -9.61 -2.18 6.57
CA ARG A 204 -9.47 -3.59 6.89
C ARG A 204 -9.53 -4.41 5.61
N THR A 205 -8.62 -5.35 5.47
CA THR A 205 -8.65 -6.38 4.43
C THR A 205 -8.92 -7.72 5.08
N ASP A 206 -10.02 -8.38 4.69
CA ASP A 206 -10.35 -9.74 5.09
C ASP A 206 -10.09 -10.69 3.94
N THR A 207 -9.26 -11.68 4.15
CA THR A 207 -8.92 -12.72 3.18
C THR A 207 -9.50 -14.04 3.64
N GLN A 208 -10.42 -14.60 2.85
CA GLN A 208 -11.01 -15.92 3.13
C GLN A 208 -10.11 -17.01 2.58
N LEU A 209 -9.47 -17.76 3.47
CA LEU A 209 -8.59 -18.85 3.11
C LEU A 209 -9.39 -20.08 2.64
N PRO A 210 -8.78 -21.00 1.85
CA PRO A 210 -9.46 -22.21 1.34
C PRO A 210 -9.99 -23.15 2.44
N ASP A 211 -9.43 -23.08 3.63
CA ASP A 211 -9.89 -23.84 4.81
C ASP A 211 -11.07 -23.20 5.55
N GLY A 212 -11.61 -22.08 5.01
CA GLY A 212 -12.71 -21.34 5.58
C GLY A 212 -12.34 -20.33 6.67
N ARG A 213 -11.07 -20.26 7.07
CA ARG A 213 -10.59 -19.23 8.00
C ARG A 213 -10.55 -17.88 7.31
N VAL A 214 -10.81 -16.83 8.07
CA VAL A 214 -10.62 -15.44 7.63
C VAL A 214 -9.35 -14.89 8.28
N GLN A 215 -8.48 -14.33 7.47
CA GLN A 215 -7.32 -13.57 7.93
C GLN A 215 -7.63 -12.08 7.73
N SER A 216 -7.66 -11.34 8.83
CA SER A 216 -7.91 -9.90 8.82
C SER A 216 -6.61 -9.13 9.01
N MET A 217 -6.47 -8.04 8.28
CA MET A 217 -5.33 -7.13 8.34
C MET A 217 -5.85 -5.69 8.31
N ILE A 218 -5.36 -4.86 9.20
CA ILE A 218 -5.62 -3.42 9.22
C ILE A 218 -4.43 -2.72 8.57
N THR A 219 -4.71 -1.83 7.64
CA THR A 219 -3.72 -0.96 7.01
C THR A 219 -4.09 0.49 7.27
N ALA A 220 -3.13 1.28 7.67
CA ALA A 220 -3.26 2.72 7.84
C ALA A 220 -2.13 3.42 7.06
N LEU A 221 -2.49 4.43 6.28
CA LEU A 221 -1.60 5.17 5.38
C LEU A 221 -1.71 6.66 5.67
N ALA A 222 -0.61 7.36 5.61
CA ALA A 222 -0.59 8.81 5.64
C ALA A 222 0.61 9.36 4.88
N VAL A 223 0.52 10.62 4.46
CA VAL A 223 1.65 11.36 3.90
C VAL A 223 2.03 12.46 4.88
N GLU A 224 3.26 12.46 5.36
CA GLU A 224 3.81 13.48 6.22
C GLU A 224 5.09 14.03 5.61
N ARG A 225 5.13 15.34 5.34
CA ARG A 225 6.30 16.06 4.79
C ARG A 225 6.94 15.38 3.57
N GLY A 226 6.12 14.84 2.66
CA GLY A 226 6.57 14.17 1.44
C GLY A 226 7.06 12.73 1.65
N VAL A 227 6.91 12.18 2.84
CA VAL A 227 7.14 10.76 3.15
C VAL A 227 5.79 10.05 3.23
N LEU A 228 5.65 8.96 2.49
CA LEU A 228 4.54 8.03 2.64
C LEU A 228 4.84 7.09 3.81
N LEU A 229 3.94 7.09 4.78
CA LEU A 229 3.94 6.17 5.90
C LEU A 229 2.85 5.12 5.68
N SER A 230 3.16 3.87 5.96
CA SER A 230 2.18 2.78 5.94
C SER A 230 2.40 1.91 7.16
N ALA A 231 1.37 1.77 7.98
CA ALA A 231 1.38 0.85 9.12
C ALA A 231 0.36 -0.26 8.91
N VAL A 232 0.74 -1.48 9.24
CA VAL A 232 -0.08 -2.68 9.07
C VAL A 232 -0.08 -3.46 10.37
N ALA A 233 -1.26 -3.93 10.78
CA ALA A 233 -1.39 -4.83 11.92
C ALA A 233 -2.33 -5.99 11.61
N SER A 234 -1.98 -7.17 12.10
CA SER A 234 -2.78 -8.38 12.00
C SER A 234 -2.70 -9.21 13.28
N GLY A 235 -3.66 -10.10 13.48
CA GLY A 235 -3.74 -10.92 14.70
C GLY A 235 -3.92 -10.07 15.96
N GLY A 236 -3.66 -10.67 17.11
CA GLY A 236 -3.91 -10.05 18.42
C GLY A 236 -5.29 -10.39 18.98
N GLU A 237 -5.74 -9.64 19.98
CA GLU A 237 -6.95 -9.95 20.74
C GLU A 237 -8.24 -9.60 19.99
N SER A 238 -8.22 -8.54 19.17
CA SER A 238 -9.39 -8.05 18.44
C SER A 238 -9.01 -7.17 17.26
N GLU A 239 -10.01 -6.86 16.41
CA GLU A 239 -9.89 -5.86 15.34
C GLU A 239 -9.55 -4.47 15.90
N ALA A 240 -10.18 -4.07 16.99
CA ALA A 240 -9.91 -2.78 17.63
C ALA A 240 -8.46 -2.68 18.15
N ASP A 241 -7.92 -3.78 18.69
CA ASP A 241 -6.51 -3.88 19.06
C ASP A 241 -5.58 -3.73 17.86
N ALA A 242 -5.87 -4.44 16.76
CA ALA A 242 -5.08 -4.31 15.53
C ALA A 242 -5.14 -2.87 14.96
N ALA A 243 -6.32 -2.24 14.94
CA ALA A 243 -6.49 -0.87 14.49
C ALA A 243 -5.70 0.13 15.37
N TRP A 244 -5.75 -0.05 16.67
CA TRP A 244 -4.99 0.77 17.61
C TRP A 244 -3.47 0.60 17.41
N ARG A 245 -2.97 -0.64 17.26
CA ARG A 245 -1.55 -0.89 17.02
C ARG A 245 -1.05 -0.26 15.71
N ALA A 246 -1.83 -0.39 14.62
CA ALA A 246 -1.49 0.24 13.35
C ALA A 246 -1.46 1.76 13.47
N GLY A 247 -2.49 2.37 14.07
CA GLY A 247 -2.61 3.81 14.25
C GLY A 247 -1.50 4.38 15.15
N ALA A 248 -1.25 3.77 16.31
CA ALA A 248 -0.21 4.22 17.24
C ALA A 248 1.19 4.18 16.62
N LEU A 249 1.49 3.12 15.85
CA LEU A 249 2.78 3.00 15.18
C LEU A 249 2.93 4.02 14.04
N LEU A 250 1.85 4.28 13.29
CA LEU A 250 1.81 5.30 12.25
C LEU A 250 2.07 6.69 12.82
N ASP A 251 1.36 7.07 13.89
CA ASP A 251 1.48 8.37 14.56
C ASP A 251 2.89 8.58 15.13
N THR A 252 3.45 7.55 15.77
CA THR A 252 4.80 7.63 16.32
C THR A 252 5.84 7.77 15.23
N ALA A 253 5.68 7.05 14.11
CA ALA A 253 6.56 7.19 12.96
C ALA A 253 6.48 8.59 12.34
N ALA A 254 5.26 9.14 12.19
CA ALA A 254 5.04 10.48 11.65
C ALA A 254 5.71 11.58 12.50
N ALA A 255 5.68 11.43 13.82
CA ALA A 255 6.31 12.39 14.74
C ALA A 255 7.85 12.45 14.60
N LEU A 256 8.48 11.44 14.02
CA LEU A 256 9.94 11.38 13.78
C LEU A 256 10.36 11.84 12.38
N VAL A 257 9.41 12.06 11.48
CA VAL A 257 9.68 12.63 10.15
C VAL A 257 9.79 14.15 10.26
N GLU A 258 10.98 14.71 9.92
CA GLU A 258 11.31 16.14 10.07
C GLU A 258 11.20 16.91 8.74
#